data_72beffafeac68ba51172977f4bc9395d
#
_entry.id   72beffafeac68ba51172977f4bc9395d
#
_cell.length_a   1.000
_cell.length_b   1.000
_cell.length_c   1.000
_cell.angle_alpha   90.00
_cell.angle_beta   90.00
_cell.angle_gamma   90.00
#
_symmetry.space_group_name_H-M   'P 1'
#
loop_
_entity.id
_entity.type
_entity.pdbx_description
1 polymer ?
#
loop_
_entity_poly.entity_id
_entity_poly.type
_entity_poly.pdbx_seq_one_letter_code
_entity_poly.pdbx_strand_id
1 'polypeptide(L)'
;ELEDLISSKYYFHGDRVFNLLAKLSFAKFAQNFVFEKEVFAIPIDDHTRHDFSHTAILAKHLKSQFITPKYNCLKATNIVKYAGKDLEFRQKNPRKFKLTNISNQMTILCDDLITTGATIKEAKKTLEKKDNEVLFSLTLCST
;
A
#
# COMPACT_ATOMS: atom_id res chain seq x y z
N GLU A 1 -10.31 17.40 -5.23
CA GLU A 1 -8.96 18.00 -4.99
C GLU A 1 -7.91 16.93 -4.59
N LEU A 2 -8.07 16.19 -3.45
CA LEU A 2 -7.09 15.16 -3.09
C LEU A 2 -7.07 13.99 -4.09
N GLU A 3 -8.22 13.58 -4.60
CA GLU A 3 -8.33 12.54 -5.63
C GLU A 3 -7.62 12.96 -6.94
N ASP A 4 -7.64 14.24 -7.29
CA ASP A 4 -6.92 14.75 -8.45
C ASP A 4 -5.41 14.62 -8.26
N LEU A 5 -4.91 14.90 -7.05
CA LEU A 5 -3.51 14.70 -6.69
C LEU A 5 -3.11 13.22 -6.71
N ILE A 6 -3.98 12.34 -6.22
CA ILE A 6 -3.75 10.88 -6.27
C ILE A 6 -3.72 10.38 -7.73
N SER A 7 -4.54 10.96 -8.60
CA SER A 7 -4.53 10.63 -10.03
C SER A 7 -3.19 10.94 -10.72
N SER A 8 -2.32 11.75 -10.10
CA SER A 8 -0.97 12.01 -10.59
C SER A 8 -0.09 10.76 -10.75
N LYS A 9 -0.46 9.64 -10.10
CA LYS A 9 0.21 8.34 -10.28
C LYS A 9 0.23 7.84 -11.73
N TYR A 10 -0.63 8.38 -12.57
CA TYR A 10 -0.69 8.05 -13.99
C TYR A 10 0.16 8.97 -14.87
N TYR A 11 0.84 9.95 -14.29
CA TYR A 11 1.62 10.95 -15.01
C TYR A 11 3.10 10.91 -14.63
N PHE A 12 3.95 11.36 -15.55
CA PHE A 12 5.41 11.30 -15.44
C PHE A 12 6.01 11.97 -14.20
N HIS A 13 5.38 13.04 -13.69
CA HIS A 13 5.85 13.76 -12.49
C HIS A 13 5.08 13.40 -11.21
N GLY A 14 4.32 12.33 -11.23
CA GLY A 14 3.52 11.89 -10.06
C GLY A 14 4.36 11.52 -8.84
N ASP A 15 5.60 11.10 -9.03
CA ASP A 15 6.54 10.78 -7.95
C ASP A 15 6.75 11.96 -6.99
N ARG A 16 6.85 13.17 -7.51
CA ARG A 16 7.01 14.40 -6.71
C ARG A 16 5.77 14.68 -5.86
N VAL A 17 4.59 14.52 -6.45
CA VAL A 17 3.31 14.69 -5.74
C VAL A 17 3.19 13.65 -4.62
N PHE A 18 3.46 12.38 -4.93
CA PHE A 18 3.39 11.32 -3.91
C PHE A 18 4.41 11.49 -2.79
N ASN A 19 5.64 11.93 -3.08
CA ASN A 19 6.62 12.24 -2.05
C ASN A 19 6.15 13.38 -1.13
N LEU A 20 5.53 14.43 -1.68
CA LEU A 20 4.99 15.52 -0.87
C LEU A 20 3.83 15.06 0.00
N LEU A 21 2.86 14.33 -0.58
CA LEU A 21 1.71 13.79 0.16
C LEU A 21 2.16 12.86 1.29
N ALA A 22 3.10 11.95 1.00
CA ALA A 22 3.65 11.02 1.98
C ALA A 22 4.41 11.73 3.10
N LYS A 23 5.18 12.78 2.79
CA LYS A 23 5.86 13.60 3.80
C LYS A 23 4.88 14.29 4.74
N LEU A 24 3.77 14.78 4.22
CA LEU A 24 2.76 15.49 5.00
C LEU A 24 1.83 14.56 5.82
N SER A 25 1.80 13.26 5.52
CA SER A 25 0.92 12.28 6.15
C SER A 25 1.66 11.08 6.74
N PHE A 26 2.16 10.19 5.93
CA PHE A 26 2.82 8.93 6.34
C PHE A 26 4.05 9.17 7.22
N ALA A 27 4.89 10.14 6.88
CA ALA A 27 6.06 10.46 7.69
C ALA A 27 5.66 11.03 9.06
N LYS A 28 4.60 11.83 9.13
CA LYS A 28 4.09 12.34 10.42
C LYS A 28 3.49 11.22 11.27
N PHE A 29 2.79 10.28 10.67
CA PHE A 29 2.33 9.08 11.37
C PHE A 29 3.50 8.31 11.96
N ALA A 30 4.54 8.04 11.16
CA ALA A 30 5.71 7.26 11.58
C ALA A 30 6.47 7.91 12.74
N GLN A 31 6.52 9.25 12.81
CA GLN A 31 7.16 9.98 13.92
C GLN A 31 6.49 9.75 15.28
N ASN A 32 5.20 9.43 15.28
CA ASN A 32 4.40 9.24 16.49
C ASN A 32 4.10 7.75 16.79
N PHE A 33 4.49 6.84 15.90
CA PHE A 33 4.25 5.43 16.06
C PHE A 33 5.33 4.78 16.93
N VAL A 34 4.89 4.16 18.02
CA VAL A 34 5.75 3.40 18.94
C VAL A 34 5.17 1.98 19.05
N PHE A 35 6.04 0.98 18.92
CA PHE A 35 5.63 -0.41 19.03
C PHE A 35 6.73 -1.26 19.69
N GLU A 36 6.34 -2.36 20.33
CA GLU A 36 7.28 -3.21 21.09
C GLU A 36 8.20 -4.04 20.19
N LYS A 37 7.77 -4.33 18.97
CA LYS A 37 8.49 -5.14 18.00
C LYS A 37 8.64 -4.40 16.69
N GLU A 38 9.59 -4.85 15.88
CA GLU A 38 9.71 -4.34 14.52
C GLU A 38 8.45 -4.63 13.70
N VAL A 39 7.98 -3.64 12.97
CA VAL A 39 6.81 -3.73 12.08
C VAL A 39 7.27 -3.44 10.65
N PHE A 40 6.82 -4.22 9.69
CA PHE A 40 7.14 -4.02 8.28
C PHE A 40 6.03 -3.27 7.55
N ALA A 41 6.38 -2.19 6.90
CA ALA A 41 5.47 -1.46 6.01
C ALA A 41 5.49 -2.12 4.62
N ILE A 42 4.37 -2.69 4.22
CA ILE A 42 4.22 -3.44 2.98
C ILE A 42 3.38 -2.63 1.99
N PRO A 43 3.99 -2.09 0.92
CA PRO A 43 3.23 -1.47 -0.15
C PRO A 43 2.40 -2.50 -0.92
N ILE A 44 1.13 -2.20 -1.13
CA ILE A 44 0.25 -3.05 -1.92
C ILE A 44 0.60 -2.85 -3.40
N ASP A 45 0.99 -3.94 -4.06
CA ASP A 45 1.26 -3.98 -5.50
C ASP A 45 2.25 -2.89 -5.96
N ASP A 46 3.46 -2.94 -5.42
CA ASP A 46 4.51 -1.95 -5.68
C ASP A 46 5.20 -2.10 -7.05
N HIS A 47 4.44 -2.48 -8.07
CA HIS A 47 4.91 -2.44 -9.45
C HIS A 47 5.27 -1.02 -9.88
N THR A 48 6.44 -0.88 -10.53
CA THR A 48 6.86 0.39 -11.11
C THR A 48 6.00 0.72 -12.33
N ARG A 49 5.46 1.94 -12.34
CA ARG A 49 4.72 2.51 -13.47
C ARG A 49 5.24 3.93 -13.70
N HIS A 50 5.53 4.31 -14.94
CA HIS A 50 6.12 5.61 -15.25
C HIS A 50 7.38 5.92 -14.42
N ASP A 51 8.27 4.91 -14.29
CA ASP A 51 9.54 4.97 -13.57
C ASP A 51 9.44 5.06 -12.03
N PHE A 52 8.27 4.96 -11.44
CA PHE A 52 8.11 4.93 -9.99
C PHE A 52 6.95 4.01 -9.54
N SER A 53 6.97 3.63 -8.27
CA SER A 53 5.85 2.98 -7.59
C SER A 53 5.29 3.93 -6.53
N HIS A 54 4.04 4.36 -6.70
CA HIS A 54 3.38 5.26 -5.75
C HIS A 54 3.23 4.64 -4.37
N THR A 55 2.88 3.36 -4.27
CA THR A 55 2.76 2.67 -2.97
C THR A 55 4.11 2.46 -2.29
N ALA A 56 5.18 2.21 -3.06
CA ALA A 56 6.53 2.13 -2.52
C ALA A 56 7.02 3.48 -1.95
N ILE A 57 6.67 4.59 -2.60
CA ILE A 57 6.95 5.94 -2.07
C ILE A 57 6.25 6.13 -0.72
N LEU A 58 4.98 5.74 -0.59
CA LEU A 58 4.24 5.84 0.67
C LEU A 58 4.91 5.00 1.77
N ALA A 59 5.24 3.75 1.48
CA ALA A 59 5.93 2.87 2.44
C ALA A 59 7.29 3.41 2.86
N LYS A 60 8.06 4.00 1.94
CA LYS A 60 9.35 4.62 2.23
C LYS A 60 9.26 5.70 3.32
N HIS A 61 8.21 6.51 3.28
CA HIS A 61 8.00 7.58 4.27
C HIS A 61 7.54 7.08 5.64
N LEU A 62 7.18 5.79 5.78
CA LEU A 62 6.91 5.17 7.08
C LEU A 62 8.17 4.74 7.83
N LYS A 63 9.35 4.79 7.20
CA LYS A 63 10.59 4.37 7.85
C LYS A 63 10.83 5.13 9.16
N SER A 64 11.00 4.38 10.25
CA SER A 64 11.30 4.91 11.58
C SER A 64 12.11 3.89 12.37
N GLN A 65 12.34 4.19 13.67
CA GLN A 65 12.95 3.24 14.61
C GLN A 65 12.12 1.95 14.75
N PHE A 66 10.81 2.02 14.57
CA PHE A 66 9.87 0.90 14.78
C PHE A 66 9.34 0.28 13.48
N ILE A 67 9.42 0.99 12.37
CA ILE A 67 8.88 0.58 11.08
C ILE A 67 9.98 0.47 10.03
N THR A 68 10.05 -0.69 9.38
CA THR A 68 10.95 -0.95 8.26
C THR A 68 10.13 -1.20 6.99
N PRO A 69 10.25 -0.36 5.95
CA PRO A 69 9.64 -0.64 4.66
C PRO A 69 10.21 -1.92 4.04
N LYS A 70 9.35 -2.75 3.47
CA LYS A 70 9.75 -3.95 2.76
C LYS A 70 9.07 -4.03 1.41
N TYR A 71 9.86 -3.87 0.35
CA TYR A 71 9.39 -3.78 -1.03
C TYR A 71 9.36 -5.14 -1.73
N ASN A 72 8.66 -5.21 -2.84
CA ASN A 72 8.58 -6.38 -3.72
C ASN A 72 8.04 -7.65 -3.05
N CYS A 73 7.29 -7.50 -1.95
CA CYS A 73 6.75 -8.64 -1.21
C CYS A 73 5.35 -9.03 -1.66
N LEU A 74 4.51 -8.06 -1.97
CA LEU A 74 3.08 -8.27 -2.26
C LEU A 74 2.73 -7.66 -3.62
N LYS A 75 2.71 -8.49 -4.65
CA LYS A 75 2.46 -8.06 -6.03
C LYS A 75 1.24 -8.73 -6.64
N ALA A 76 0.41 -7.92 -7.30
CA ALA A 76 -0.70 -8.45 -8.08
C ALA A 76 -0.19 -9.26 -9.28
N THR A 77 -0.73 -10.44 -9.49
CA THR A 77 -0.45 -11.26 -10.67
C THR A 77 -1.50 -11.08 -11.76
N ASN A 78 -2.68 -10.58 -11.39
CA ASN A 78 -3.75 -10.25 -12.32
C ASN A 78 -3.84 -8.72 -12.49
N ILE A 79 -3.62 -8.23 -13.70
CA ILE A 79 -3.67 -6.80 -14.01
C ILE A 79 -5.13 -6.41 -14.23
N VAL A 80 -5.74 -5.78 -13.23
CA VAL A 80 -7.14 -5.32 -13.27
C VAL A 80 -7.19 -3.82 -12.97
N LYS A 81 -7.87 -3.08 -13.85
CA LYS A 81 -8.17 -1.66 -13.59
C LYS A 81 -9.46 -1.55 -12.79
N TYR A 82 -9.36 -1.10 -11.56
CA TYR A 82 -10.49 -0.94 -10.65
C TYR A 82 -11.13 0.46 -10.67
N ALA A 83 -10.49 1.43 -11.31
CA ALA A 83 -11.03 2.79 -11.40
C ALA A 83 -12.43 2.78 -12.04
N GLY A 84 -13.41 3.37 -11.36
CA GLY A 84 -14.80 3.40 -11.80
C GLY A 84 -15.55 2.06 -11.74
N LYS A 85 -14.98 1.02 -11.10
CA LYS A 85 -15.61 -0.29 -10.96
C LYS A 85 -16.20 -0.48 -9.56
N ASP A 86 -17.37 -1.13 -9.51
CA ASP A 86 -18.07 -1.43 -8.27
C ASP A 86 -17.47 -2.62 -7.50
N LEU A 87 -18.04 -2.92 -6.34
CA LEU A 87 -17.59 -4.00 -5.48
C LEU A 87 -17.74 -5.37 -6.14
N GLU A 88 -18.85 -5.61 -6.86
CA GLU A 88 -19.14 -6.89 -7.51
C GLU A 88 -18.07 -7.21 -8.56
N PHE A 89 -17.73 -6.22 -9.40
CA PHE A 89 -16.66 -6.38 -10.40
C PHE A 89 -15.31 -6.70 -9.74
N ARG A 90 -14.97 -6.02 -8.65
CA ARG A 90 -13.71 -6.23 -7.92
C ARG A 90 -13.65 -7.62 -7.28
N GLN A 91 -14.75 -8.12 -6.75
CA GLN A 91 -14.86 -9.48 -6.19
C GLN A 91 -14.72 -10.57 -7.26
N LYS A 92 -15.30 -10.36 -8.44
CA LYS A 92 -15.19 -11.29 -9.58
C LYS A 92 -13.81 -11.26 -10.25
N ASN A 93 -13.07 -10.16 -10.09
CA ASN A 93 -11.75 -9.95 -10.71
C ASN A 93 -10.69 -9.66 -9.63
N PRO A 94 -10.34 -10.64 -8.78
CA PRO A 94 -9.34 -10.44 -7.74
C PRO A 94 -7.96 -10.14 -8.34
N ARG A 95 -7.14 -9.42 -7.60
CA ARG A 95 -5.77 -9.10 -8.03
C ARG A 95 -4.83 -10.28 -8.00
N LYS A 96 -5.18 -11.35 -7.29
CA LYS A 96 -4.37 -12.58 -7.13
C LYS A 96 -2.95 -12.23 -6.67
N PHE A 97 -2.84 -11.71 -5.47
CA PHE A 97 -1.54 -11.33 -4.91
C PHE A 97 -0.62 -12.52 -4.72
N LYS A 98 0.62 -12.34 -5.16
CA LYS A 98 1.74 -13.23 -4.84
C LYS A 98 2.54 -12.61 -3.69
N LEU A 99 2.80 -13.41 -2.66
CA LEU A 99 3.60 -13.02 -1.51
C LEU A 99 4.98 -13.68 -1.58
N THR A 100 6.04 -12.88 -1.41
CA THR A 100 7.43 -13.34 -1.38
C THR A 100 8.21 -12.71 -0.23
N ASN A 101 9.18 -13.45 0.29
CA ASN A 101 10.19 -12.97 1.24
C ASN A 101 9.68 -12.35 2.55
N ILE A 102 8.47 -12.68 2.98
CA ILE A 102 7.95 -12.29 4.28
C ILE A 102 7.06 -13.37 4.87
N SER A 103 7.32 -13.74 6.11
CA SER A 103 6.53 -14.69 6.89
C SER A 103 6.71 -14.41 8.38
N ASN A 104 5.68 -14.71 9.16
CA ASN A 104 5.70 -14.63 10.61
C ASN A 104 6.13 -13.25 11.15
N GLN A 105 5.64 -12.19 10.52
CA GLN A 105 5.97 -10.79 10.84
C GLN A 105 4.72 -9.96 11.15
N MET A 106 4.91 -8.88 11.90
CA MET A 106 3.91 -7.83 12.07
C MET A 106 4.02 -6.82 10.93
N THR A 107 2.89 -6.46 10.34
CA THR A 107 2.87 -5.66 9.11
C THR A 107 1.85 -4.53 9.16
N ILE A 108 2.14 -3.47 8.43
CA ILE A 108 1.23 -2.38 8.07
C ILE A 108 1.10 -2.38 6.56
N LEU A 109 -0.12 -2.41 6.04
CA LEU A 109 -0.36 -2.28 4.60
C LEU A 109 -0.41 -0.82 4.18
N CYS A 110 0.18 -0.50 3.02
CA CYS A 110 0.20 0.85 2.45
C CYS A 110 -0.46 0.86 1.09
N ASP A 111 -1.42 1.75 0.90
CA ASP A 111 -2.07 2.00 -0.39
C ASP A 111 -2.37 3.50 -0.52
N ASP A 112 -2.73 3.96 -1.71
CA ASP A 112 -3.08 5.36 -1.94
C ASP A 112 -4.55 5.66 -1.65
N LEU A 113 -5.44 4.79 -2.03
CA LEU A 113 -6.88 5.02 -1.98
C LEU A 113 -7.65 3.78 -1.54
N ILE A 114 -8.50 3.93 -0.55
CA ILE A 114 -9.50 2.92 -0.19
C ILE A 114 -10.89 3.34 -0.69
N THR A 115 -11.54 2.46 -1.44
CA THR A 115 -12.93 2.62 -1.87
C THR A 115 -13.82 1.59 -1.16
N THR A 116 -13.84 0.37 -1.66
CA THR A 116 -14.61 -0.75 -1.08
C THR A 116 -13.83 -1.56 -0.04
N GLY A 117 -12.52 -1.34 0.06
CA GLY A 117 -11.64 -2.15 0.90
C GLY A 117 -11.31 -3.54 0.34
N ALA A 118 -11.81 -3.90 -0.84
CA ALA A 118 -11.61 -5.23 -1.42
C ALA A 118 -10.12 -5.57 -1.64
N THR A 119 -9.33 -4.63 -2.13
CA THR A 119 -7.88 -4.78 -2.33
C THR A 119 -7.15 -5.03 -1.01
N ILE A 120 -7.44 -4.22 0.01
CA ILE A 120 -6.83 -4.36 1.35
C ILE A 120 -7.21 -5.71 1.98
N LYS A 121 -8.47 -6.10 1.87
CA LYS A 121 -8.96 -7.38 2.39
C LYS A 121 -8.28 -8.58 1.74
N GLU A 122 -8.08 -8.53 0.42
CA GLU A 122 -7.37 -9.57 -0.32
C GLU A 122 -5.89 -9.61 0.05
N ALA A 123 -5.23 -8.45 0.12
CA ALA A 123 -3.84 -8.31 0.56
C ALA A 123 -3.62 -8.86 1.96
N LYS A 124 -4.49 -8.51 2.91
CA LYS A 124 -4.46 -9.03 4.29
C LYS A 124 -4.55 -10.55 4.32
N LYS A 125 -5.52 -11.14 3.64
CA LYS A 125 -5.65 -12.60 3.56
C LYS A 125 -4.40 -13.27 2.98
N THR A 126 -3.76 -12.65 2.00
CA THR A 126 -2.54 -13.17 1.39
C THR A 126 -1.37 -13.18 2.37
N LEU A 127 -1.21 -12.10 3.15
CA LEU A 127 -0.20 -12.01 4.21
C LEU A 127 -0.43 -13.05 5.33
N GLU A 128 -1.67 -13.18 5.77
CA GLU A 128 -2.06 -14.11 6.85
C GLU A 128 -1.81 -15.58 6.49
N LYS A 129 -1.83 -15.97 5.22
CA LYS A 129 -1.49 -17.33 4.77
C LYS A 129 -0.05 -17.75 5.10
N LYS A 130 0.85 -16.81 5.37
CA LYS A 130 2.22 -17.05 5.81
C LYS A 130 2.48 -16.51 7.22
N ASP A 131 1.46 -16.57 8.06
CA ASP A 131 1.52 -16.23 9.49
C ASP A 131 1.97 -14.78 9.75
N ASN A 132 1.79 -13.88 8.79
CA ASN A 132 1.98 -12.46 9.03
C ASN A 132 0.72 -11.87 9.67
N GLU A 133 0.91 -11.03 10.67
CA GLU A 133 -0.16 -10.26 11.29
C GLU A 133 -0.24 -8.88 10.63
N VAL A 134 -1.42 -8.49 10.17
CA VAL A 134 -1.68 -7.15 9.66
C VAL A 134 -2.32 -6.32 10.76
N LEU A 135 -1.56 -5.38 11.32
CA LEU A 135 -2.03 -4.51 12.40
C LEU A 135 -3.12 -3.56 11.91
N PHE A 136 -2.86 -2.90 10.81
CA PHE A 136 -3.79 -1.99 10.13
C PHE A 136 -3.29 -1.65 8.71
N SER A 137 -4.07 -0.87 8.00
CA SER A 137 -3.68 -0.28 6.71
C SER A 137 -3.68 1.24 6.79
N LEU A 138 -2.75 1.86 6.09
CA LEU A 138 -2.67 3.31 5.89
C LEU A 138 -2.91 3.65 4.44
N THR A 139 -3.78 4.63 4.22
CA THR A 139 -4.09 5.16 2.89
C THR A 139 -4.10 6.69 2.92
N LEU A 140 -3.85 7.31 1.77
CA LEU A 140 -3.93 8.77 1.67
C LEU A 140 -5.37 9.26 1.73
N CYS A 141 -6.30 8.49 1.18
CA CYS A 141 -7.69 8.88 1.05
C CYS A 141 -8.63 7.67 1.16
N SER A 142 -9.86 7.92 1.61
CA SER A 142 -10.99 6.99 1.51
C SER A 142 -12.17 7.66 0.82
N THR A 143 -12.88 6.95 -0.03
CA THR A 143 -14.08 7.43 -0.73
C THR A 143 -15.27 6.54 -0.47
#